data_a27e493bde6d9aee6c075e13eb15fd9e
#
_entry.id   a27e493bde6d9aee6c075e13eb15fd9e
#
_cell.length_a   1.000
_cell.length_b   1.000
_cell.length_c   1.000
_cell.angle_alpha   90.00
_cell.angle_beta   90.00
_cell.angle_gamma   90.00
#
_symmetry.space_group_name_H-M   'P 1'
#
loop_
_entity.id
_entity.type
_entity.pdbx_description
1 polymer ?
#
loop_
_entity_poly.entity_id
_entity_poly.type
_entity_poly.pdbx_seq_one_letter_code
_entity_poly.pdbx_strand_id
1 'polypeptide(L)'
;MSVLAGKLRKVTGKSATRDVRNDEAMPAVMYGLKDNLNLIVDPKELQKLLEENGRNALIELNIEGDSSRNVVLKEYQSHPLRSGWLHADFLEVDVTKKIKVKVPVVLVGTAPGEKLGGMINHIIRHLEIESTPKSIPEKIELPIGEVQLNQVIHVSDLVVQEDVTIINLPTDVVLTLHEEKVKEEKPEDEEVAEGEEAEAAASEPADAAGKKEDK
;
A
#
# COMPACT_ATOMS: atom_id res chain seq x y z
N MET A 1 -5.47 -3.13 25.95
CA MET A 1 -4.18 -2.60 25.46
C MET A 1 -3.33 -3.80 25.10
N SER A 2 -2.82 -3.81 23.90
CA SER A 2 -2.06 -4.94 23.35
C SER A 2 -0.58 -4.73 23.69
N VAL A 3 0.05 -5.72 24.30
CA VAL A 3 1.46 -5.66 24.71
C VAL A 3 2.29 -6.46 23.71
N LEU A 4 3.37 -5.86 23.22
CA LEU A 4 4.30 -6.51 22.31
C LEU A 4 5.70 -6.50 22.93
N ALA A 5 6.40 -7.61 22.89
CA ALA A 5 7.77 -7.72 23.36
C ALA A 5 8.75 -7.29 22.27
N GLY A 6 9.71 -6.44 22.64
CA GLY A 6 10.79 -5.98 21.76
C GLY A 6 12.15 -6.12 22.39
N LYS A 7 13.16 -6.52 21.59
CA LYS A 7 14.55 -6.59 22.01
C LYS A 7 15.38 -5.49 21.37
N LEU A 8 16.24 -4.84 22.12
CA LEU A 8 17.09 -3.78 21.62
C LEU A 8 18.20 -4.38 20.71
N ARG A 9 18.29 -3.86 19.47
CA ARG A 9 19.31 -4.27 18.52
C ARG A 9 20.46 -3.28 18.48
N LYS A 10 21.63 -3.70 18.94
CA LYS A 10 22.88 -2.88 18.95
C LYS A 10 23.64 -2.96 17.62
N VAL A 11 23.60 -4.12 16.96
CA VAL A 11 24.34 -4.36 15.71
C VAL A 11 23.47 -3.99 14.52
N THR A 12 23.97 -3.07 13.68
CA THR A 12 23.31 -2.61 12.46
C THR A 12 24.04 -3.13 11.23
N GLY A 13 23.37 -3.09 10.06
CA GLY A 13 23.94 -3.49 8.78
C GLY A 13 23.25 -4.68 8.14
N LYS A 14 23.64 -4.97 6.88
CA LYS A 14 22.99 -5.95 6.02
C LYS A 14 23.09 -7.39 6.56
N SER A 15 24.27 -7.76 7.09
CA SER A 15 24.48 -9.10 7.66
C SER A 15 23.58 -9.32 8.88
N ALA A 16 23.66 -8.41 9.87
CA ALA A 16 22.87 -8.52 11.10
C ALA A 16 21.36 -8.55 10.85
N THR A 17 20.87 -7.78 9.86
CA THR A 17 19.46 -7.81 9.48
C THR A 17 19.06 -9.14 8.84
N ARG A 18 19.97 -9.76 8.08
CA ARG A 18 19.73 -11.07 7.47
C ARG A 18 19.68 -12.16 8.54
N ASP A 19 20.57 -12.11 9.53
CA ASP A 19 20.61 -13.10 10.61
C ASP A 19 19.33 -13.03 11.44
N VAL A 20 18.86 -11.84 11.81
CA VAL A 20 17.56 -11.65 12.50
C VAL A 20 16.39 -12.28 11.73
N ARG A 21 16.35 -12.12 10.40
CA ARG A 21 15.29 -12.72 9.58
C ARG A 21 15.42 -14.24 9.43
N ASN A 22 16.62 -14.79 9.50
CA ASN A 22 16.85 -16.22 9.51
C ASN A 22 16.37 -16.87 10.83
N ASP A 23 16.41 -16.11 11.93
CA ASP A 23 15.91 -16.51 13.25
C ASP A 23 14.39 -16.31 13.40
N GLU A 24 13.66 -16.17 12.27
CA GLU A 24 12.22 -15.92 12.22
C GLU A 24 11.78 -14.63 12.95
N ALA A 25 12.70 -13.75 13.30
CA ALA A 25 12.43 -12.47 13.91
C ALA A 25 12.45 -11.35 12.87
N MET A 26 11.84 -10.22 13.20
CA MET A 26 11.74 -9.07 12.30
C MET A 26 12.49 -7.87 12.88
N PRO A 27 13.36 -7.25 12.09
CA PRO A 27 13.93 -5.96 12.45
C PRO A 27 12.84 -4.88 12.40
N ALA A 28 12.84 -4.02 13.40
CA ALA A 28 11.93 -2.90 13.51
C ALA A 28 12.68 -1.64 13.95
N VAL A 29 12.09 -0.49 13.70
CA VAL A 29 12.59 0.80 14.15
C VAL A 29 11.47 1.51 14.89
N MET A 30 11.80 2.11 16.02
CA MET A 30 10.91 3.00 16.77
C MET A 30 11.50 4.40 16.76
N TYR A 31 10.66 5.39 16.47
CA TYR A 31 11.01 6.81 16.47
C TYR A 31 9.83 7.67 16.93
N GLY A 32 10.07 8.93 17.21
CA GLY A 32 9.00 9.89 17.56
C GLY A 32 9.38 10.83 18.70
N LEU A 33 8.90 10.57 19.91
CA LEU A 33 9.05 11.50 21.05
C LEU A 33 10.45 11.53 21.66
N LYS A 34 11.13 10.39 21.65
CA LYS A 34 12.47 10.22 22.22
C LYS A 34 13.45 9.75 21.14
N ASP A 35 14.53 9.10 21.56
CA ASP A 35 15.58 8.61 20.69
C ASP A 35 15.08 7.48 19.76
N ASN A 36 15.66 7.45 18.55
CA ASN A 36 15.40 6.38 17.61
C ASN A 36 16.05 5.09 18.10
N LEU A 37 15.24 4.03 18.22
CA LEU A 37 15.69 2.73 18.68
C LEU A 37 15.52 1.68 17.59
N ASN A 38 16.58 0.89 17.39
CA ASN A 38 16.50 -0.30 16.55
C ASN A 38 16.06 -1.48 17.41
N LEU A 39 15.05 -2.19 16.98
CA LEU A 39 14.41 -3.26 17.72
C LEU A 39 14.39 -4.56 16.90
N ILE A 40 14.17 -5.65 17.61
CA ILE A 40 13.83 -6.95 17.07
C ILE A 40 12.50 -7.35 17.69
N VAL A 41 11.55 -7.75 16.86
CA VAL A 41 10.18 -8.08 17.26
C VAL A 41 9.78 -9.40 16.61
N ASP A 42 8.89 -10.15 17.25
CA ASP A 42 8.29 -11.34 16.66
C ASP A 42 7.18 -10.93 15.67
N PRO A 43 7.32 -11.26 14.37
CA PRO A 43 6.30 -10.91 13.37
C PRO A 43 4.96 -11.61 13.60
N LYS A 44 4.97 -12.80 14.19
CA LYS A 44 3.75 -13.59 14.45
C LYS A 44 2.91 -12.97 15.56
N GLU A 45 3.56 -12.51 16.63
CA GLU A 45 2.88 -11.78 17.71
C GLU A 45 2.30 -10.46 17.22
N LEU A 46 3.09 -9.69 16.47
CA LEU A 46 2.62 -8.43 15.92
C LEU A 46 1.44 -8.62 14.97
N GLN A 47 1.49 -9.63 14.09
CA GLN A 47 0.40 -9.91 13.17
C GLN A 47 -0.90 -10.24 13.92
N LYS A 48 -0.86 -11.09 14.93
CA LYS A 48 -2.03 -11.41 15.77
C LYS A 48 -2.62 -10.17 16.43
N LEU A 49 -1.75 -9.33 17.02
CA LEU A 49 -2.20 -8.10 17.67
C LEU A 49 -2.91 -7.15 16.70
N LEU A 50 -2.44 -7.07 15.45
CA LEU A 50 -3.04 -6.21 14.43
C LEU A 50 -4.31 -6.82 13.80
N GLU A 51 -4.42 -8.14 13.76
CA GLU A 51 -5.66 -8.82 13.36
C GLU A 51 -6.77 -8.62 14.41
N GLU A 52 -6.43 -8.61 15.71
CA GLU A 52 -7.38 -8.44 16.80
C GLU A 52 -7.79 -6.98 17.05
N ASN A 53 -6.88 -6.03 16.88
CA ASN A 53 -7.09 -4.63 17.30
C ASN A 53 -7.02 -3.63 16.13
N GLY A 54 -6.86 -4.13 14.90
CA GLY A 54 -6.70 -3.28 13.72
C GLY A 54 -5.28 -2.73 13.53
N ARG A 55 -5.00 -2.22 12.32
CA ARG A 55 -3.65 -1.77 11.91
C ARG A 55 -3.16 -0.52 12.65
N ASN A 56 -4.08 0.33 13.07
CA ASN A 56 -3.77 1.61 13.70
C ASN A 56 -3.92 1.56 15.22
N ALA A 57 -3.99 0.35 15.80
CA ALA A 57 -4.13 0.16 17.23
C ALA A 57 -2.94 0.73 18.01
N LEU A 58 -3.24 1.27 19.20
CA LEU A 58 -2.24 1.66 20.16
C LEU A 58 -1.65 0.40 20.81
N ILE A 59 -0.35 0.20 20.64
CA ILE A 59 0.41 -0.95 21.14
C ILE A 59 1.34 -0.47 22.25
N GLU A 60 1.37 -1.18 23.37
CA GLU A 60 2.37 -0.99 24.42
C GLU A 60 3.58 -1.88 24.09
N LEU A 61 4.68 -1.24 23.68
CA LEU A 61 5.92 -1.94 23.35
C LEU A 61 6.78 -2.07 24.61
N ASN A 62 6.97 -3.31 25.06
CA ASN A 62 7.82 -3.63 26.19
C ASN A 62 9.23 -3.96 25.69
N ILE A 63 10.19 -3.09 25.99
CA ILE A 63 11.57 -3.18 25.49
C ILE A 63 12.44 -3.80 26.57
N GLU A 64 13.15 -4.88 26.28
CA GLU A 64 14.12 -5.48 27.21
C GLU A 64 15.20 -4.45 27.60
N GLY A 65 15.21 -4.07 28.87
CA GLY A 65 16.17 -3.11 29.43
C GLY A 65 15.77 -1.64 29.36
N ASP A 66 14.55 -1.33 28.92
CA ASP A 66 13.95 0.01 28.95
C ASP A 66 12.51 -0.06 29.47
N SER A 67 11.87 1.10 29.65
CA SER A 67 10.46 1.20 30.04
C SER A 67 9.54 0.84 28.87
N SER A 68 8.32 0.39 29.19
CA SER A 68 7.27 0.23 28.18
C SER A 68 6.92 1.59 27.55
N ARG A 69 6.64 1.57 26.24
CA ARG A 69 6.33 2.76 25.44
C ARG A 69 5.10 2.54 24.59
N ASN A 70 4.29 3.60 24.48
CA ASN A 70 3.10 3.59 23.63
C ASN A 70 3.49 3.90 22.20
N VAL A 71 3.20 2.98 21.29
CA VAL A 71 3.55 3.09 19.88
C VAL A 71 2.35 2.77 18.99
N VAL A 72 2.36 3.34 17.79
CA VAL A 72 1.44 3.00 16.70
C VAL A 72 2.26 2.49 15.52
N LEU A 73 1.79 1.47 14.84
CA LEU A 73 2.42 0.98 13.62
C LEU A 73 2.22 2.00 12.50
N LYS A 74 3.30 2.63 12.05
CA LYS A 74 3.28 3.62 10.97
C LYS A 74 3.28 2.95 9.62
N GLU A 75 4.22 2.01 9.42
CA GLU A 75 4.41 1.29 8.17
C GLU A 75 4.97 -0.10 8.45
N TYR A 76 4.69 -1.04 7.55
CA TYR A 76 5.32 -2.35 7.55
C TYR A 76 5.60 -2.80 6.12
N GLN A 77 6.63 -3.61 5.98
CA GLN A 77 7.01 -4.22 4.71
C GLN A 77 6.76 -5.71 4.77
N SER A 78 5.96 -6.21 3.83
CA SER A 78 5.73 -7.64 3.65
C SER A 78 6.63 -8.22 2.57
N HIS A 79 6.94 -9.50 2.68
CA HIS A 79 7.69 -10.19 1.62
C HIS A 79 6.77 -10.51 0.45
N PRO A 80 7.14 -10.17 -0.83
CA PRO A 80 6.25 -10.33 -1.97
C PRO A 80 5.90 -11.78 -2.33
N LEU A 81 6.80 -12.74 -2.01
CA LEU A 81 6.66 -14.15 -2.41
C LEU A 81 6.48 -15.12 -1.22
N ARG A 82 6.83 -14.71 -0.02
CA ARG A 82 6.74 -15.54 1.19
C ARG A 82 5.77 -14.89 2.15
N SER A 83 5.01 -15.69 2.86
CA SER A 83 4.24 -15.18 4.00
C SER A 83 5.20 -14.72 5.08
N GLY A 84 5.11 -13.46 5.47
CA GLY A 84 5.93 -12.87 6.52
C GLY A 84 6.26 -11.41 6.29
N TRP A 85 6.58 -10.72 7.38
CA TRP A 85 6.93 -9.32 7.36
C TRP A 85 8.44 -9.13 7.43
N LEU A 86 8.95 -8.18 6.68
CA LEU A 86 10.37 -7.89 6.55
C LEU A 86 10.85 -6.78 7.48
N HIS A 87 9.98 -5.82 7.76
CA HIS A 87 10.29 -4.64 8.58
C HIS A 87 9.00 -4.03 9.15
N ALA A 88 9.09 -3.41 10.30
CA ALA A 88 8.03 -2.61 10.89
C ALA A 88 8.58 -1.29 11.45
N ASP A 89 7.84 -0.23 11.22
CA ASP A 89 8.12 1.12 11.68
C ASP A 89 7.11 1.50 12.74
N PHE A 90 7.59 1.72 13.95
CA PHE A 90 6.79 2.14 15.08
C PHE A 90 6.98 3.63 15.35
N LEU A 91 5.89 4.34 15.46
CA LEU A 91 5.86 5.74 15.90
C LEU A 91 5.53 5.78 17.38
N GLU A 92 6.48 6.28 18.21
CA GLU A 92 6.20 6.56 19.62
C GLU A 92 5.25 7.76 19.73
N VAL A 93 4.13 7.57 20.41
CA VAL A 93 3.07 8.57 20.47
C VAL A 93 2.71 8.93 21.91
N ASP A 94 2.35 10.19 22.08
CA ASP A 94 1.73 10.67 23.29
C ASP A 94 0.20 10.51 23.15
N VAL A 95 -0.44 9.88 24.11
CA VAL A 95 -1.88 9.58 24.10
C VAL A 95 -2.74 10.85 23.98
N THR A 96 -2.19 12.00 24.36
CA THR A 96 -2.89 13.29 24.37
C THR A 96 -2.73 14.09 23.08
N LYS A 97 -1.74 13.76 22.25
CA LYS A 97 -1.46 14.51 21.02
C LYS A 97 -2.14 13.90 19.82
N LYS A 98 -2.60 14.76 18.92
CA LYS A 98 -3.12 14.32 17.62
C LYS A 98 -1.97 13.82 16.74
N ILE A 99 -2.22 12.73 16.04
CA ILE A 99 -1.28 12.13 15.09
C ILE A 99 -1.93 11.91 13.73
N LYS A 100 -1.10 11.91 12.70
CA LYS A 100 -1.54 11.64 11.32
C LYS A 100 -1.31 10.16 11.00
N VAL A 101 -2.37 9.47 10.66
CA VAL A 101 -2.35 8.05 10.33
C VAL A 101 -3.13 7.76 9.06
N LYS A 102 -2.77 6.67 8.38
CA LYS A 102 -3.48 6.17 7.20
C LYS A 102 -4.47 5.08 7.63
N VAL A 103 -5.75 5.32 7.39
CA VAL A 103 -6.82 4.36 7.72
C VAL A 103 -7.38 3.77 6.42
N PRO A 104 -7.54 2.43 6.36
CA PRO A 104 -8.11 1.80 5.18
C PRO A 104 -9.60 2.11 5.04
N VAL A 105 -10.03 2.33 3.79
CA VAL A 105 -11.45 2.44 3.43
C VAL A 105 -11.93 1.07 2.98
N VAL A 106 -12.98 0.57 3.60
CA VAL A 106 -13.59 -0.73 3.28
C VAL A 106 -14.97 -0.49 2.68
N LEU A 107 -15.18 -1.05 1.49
CA LEU A 107 -16.47 -1.00 0.81
C LEU A 107 -17.42 -2.02 1.44
N VAL A 108 -18.61 -1.58 1.83
CA VAL A 108 -19.63 -2.44 2.46
C VAL A 108 -20.87 -2.52 1.58
N GLY A 109 -21.30 -3.74 1.28
CA GLY A 109 -22.46 -4.01 0.45
C GLY A 109 -22.12 -4.34 -1.00
N THR A 110 -23.13 -4.40 -1.86
CA THR A 110 -23.00 -4.65 -3.30
C THR A 110 -23.64 -3.50 -4.05
N ALA A 111 -22.90 -2.87 -4.95
CA ALA A 111 -23.46 -1.78 -5.74
C ALA A 111 -24.45 -2.32 -6.79
N PRO A 112 -25.65 -1.73 -6.94
CA PRO A 112 -26.58 -2.11 -7.99
C PRO A 112 -25.97 -1.93 -9.40
N GLY A 113 -25.09 -0.97 -9.57
CA GLY A 113 -24.37 -0.76 -10.82
C GLY A 113 -23.41 -1.88 -11.18
N GLU A 114 -22.85 -2.60 -10.22
CA GLU A 114 -22.00 -3.78 -10.45
C GLU A 114 -22.83 -4.93 -11.09
N LYS A 115 -24.07 -5.12 -10.64
CA LYS A 115 -24.99 -6.10 -11.23
C LYS A 115 -25.41 -5.78 -12.67
N LEU A 116 -25.26 -4.53 -13.08
CA LEU A 116 -25.54 -4.05 -14.44
C LEU A 116 -24.30 -4.07 -15.34
N GLY A 117 -23.19 -4.68 -14.88
CA GLY A 117 -21.94 -4.78 -15.63
C GLY A 117 -20.97 -3.61 -15.39
N GLY A 118 -21.19 -2.80 -14.36
CA GLY A 118 -20.25 -1.75 -13.96
C GLY A 118 -19.04 -2.30 -13.23
N MET A 119 -17.87 -1.68 -13.46
CA MET A 119 -16.64 -1.96 -12.76
C MET A 119 -16.41 -0.92 -11.66
N ILE A 120 -16.15 -1.40 -10.44
CA ILE A 120 -15.79 -0.56 -9.30
C ILE A 120 -14.29 -0.29 -9.36
N ASN A 121 -13.91 0.98 -9.50
CA ASN A 121 -12.52 1.42 -9.39
C ASN A 121 -12.32 2.16 -8.06
N HIS A 122 -11.64 1.51 -7.12
CA HIS A 122 -11.30 2.07 -5.82
C HIS A 122 -9.95 2.78 -5.91
N ILE A 123 -9.97 4.11 -6.05
CA ILE A 123 -8.81 4.96 -6.30
C ILE A 123 -8.06 5.21 -4.99
N ILE A 124 -8.75 5.70 -3.97
CA ILE A 124 -8.15 5.97 -2.65
C ILE A 124 -8.55 4.88 -1.68
N ARG A 125 -7.63 3.94 -1.45
CA ARG A 125 -7.83 2.83 -0.52
C ARG A 125 -7.49 3.16 0.93
N HIS A 126 -6.77 4.25 1.17
CA HIS A 126 -6.35 4.70 2.50
C HIS A 126 -6.54 6.20 2.59
N LEU A 127 -7.21 6.64 3.64
CA LEU A 127 -7.37 8.07 3.94
C LEU A 127 -6.38 8.50 5.00
N GLU A 128 -5.82 9.68 4.84
CA GLU A 128 -5.00 10.32 5.85
C GLU A 128 -5.89 11.10 6.80
N ILE A 129 -5.87 10.67 8.05
CA ILE A 129 -6.66 11.31 9.12
C ILE A 129 -5.77 11.84 10.23
N GLU A 130 -6.23 12.86 10.90
CA GLU A 130 -5.65 13.40 12.11
C GLU A 130 -6.60 13.16 13.27
N SER A 131 -6.16 12.38 14.27
CA SER A 131 -6.95 12.07 15.47
C SER A 131 -6.06 11.75 16.66
N THR A 132 -6.65 11.64 17.85
CA THR A 132 -5.93 11.13 19.02
C THR A 132 -5.75 9.62 18.93
N PRO A 133 -4.65 9.03 19.45
CA PRO A 133 -4.38 7.60 19.36
C PRO A 133 -5.50 6.68 19.87
N LYS A 134 -6.35 7.19 20.75
CA LYS A 134 -7.50 6.46 21.29
C LYS A 134 -8.73 6.47 20.40
N SER A 135 -8.89 7.50 19.55
CA SER A 135 -10.05 7.71 18.68
C SER A 135 -9.79 7.31 17.22
N ILE A 136 -8.67 6.60 16.94
CA ILE A 136 -8.37 6.15 15.59
C ILE A 136 -9.30 4.98 15.25
N PRO A 137 -10.12 5.07 14.19
CA PRO A 137 -10.92 3.95 13.73
C PRO A 137 -10.03 2.90 13.05
N GLU A 138 -10.39 1.63 13.19
CA GLU A 138 -9.69 0.54 12.50
C GLU A 138 -9.87 0.60 10.98
N LYS A 139 -11.06 0.98 10.54
CA LYS A 139 -11.48 1.10 9.14
C LYS A 139 -12.54 2.18 9.00
N ILE A 140 -12.63 2.77 7.83
CA ILE A 140 -13.73 3.66 7.43
C ILE A 140 -14.62 2.87 6.49
N GLU A 141 -15.86 2.65 6.87
CA GLU A 141 -16.82 1.89 6.08
C GLU A 141 -17.53 2.83 5.10
N LEU A 142 -17.48 2.48 3.81
CA LEU A 142 -18.20 3.17 2.75
C LEU A 142 -19.33 2.27 2.24
N PRO A 143 -20.60 2.59 2.53
CA PRO A 143 -21.72 1.83 1.99
C PRO A 143 -21.87 2.10 0.49
N ILE A 144 -21.75 1.03 -0.32
CA ILE A 144 -21.87 1.12 -1.79
C ILE A 144 -23.25 0.67 -2.30
N GLY A 145 -24.19 0.34 -1.40
CA GLY A 145 -25.51 -0.20 -1.76
C GLY A 145 -26.40 0.74 -2.59
N GLU A 146 -26.11 2.04 -2.61
CA GLU A 146 -26.89 3.05 -3.35
C GLU A 146 -26.15 3.59 -4.57
N VAL A 147 -24.92 3.12 -4.84
CA VAL A 147 -24.06 3.64 -5.91
C VAL A 147 -24.53 3.14 -7.27
N GLN A 148 -24.89 4.09 -8.15
CA GLN A 148 -25.34 3.83 -9.52
C GLN A 148 -24.18 3.85 -10.52
N LEU A 149 -24.46 3.37 -11.75
CA LEU A 149 -23.52 3.45 -12.87
C LEU A 149 -23.13 4.92 -13.15
N ASN A 150 -21.85 5.12 -13.46
CA ASN A 150 -21.23 6.44 -13.72
C ASN A 150 -21.26 7.40 -12.53
N GLN A 151 -21.42 6.90 -11.32
CA GLN A 151 -21.35 7.69 -10.10
C GLN A 151 -19.91 7.74 -9.56
N VAL A 152 -19.54 8.91 -9.03
CA VAL A 152 -18.25 9.19 -8.38
C VAL A 152 -18.53 9.53 -6.93
N ILE A 153 -17.77 8.93 -6.01
CA ILE A 153 -17.84 9.24 -4.59
C ILE A 153 -16.59 10.00 -4.20
N HIS A 154 -16.78 11.13 -3.56
CA HIS A 154 -15.73 12.00 -3.06
C HIS A 154 -15.45 11.78 -1.57
N VAL A 155 -14.33 12.31 -1.09
CA VAL A 155 -13.97 12.28 0.34
C VAL A 155 -15.02 13.00 1.18
N SER A 156 -15.69 14.05 0.65
CA SER A 156 -16.76 14.78 1.31
C SER A 156 -17.99 13.93 1.69
N ASP A 157 -18.21 12.83 0.97
CA ASP A 157 -19.40 11.97 1.12
C ASP A 157 -19.20 10.89 2.19
N LEU A 158 -17.99 10.85 2.80
CA LEU A 158 -17.65 9.88 3.82
C LEU A 158 -18.14 10.30 5.18
N VAL A 159 -18.79 9.39 5.88
CA VAL A 159 -19.21 9.59 7.27
C VAL A 159 -18.10 9.14 8.20
N VAL A 160 -17.50 10.08 8.91
CA VAL A 160 -16.47 9.82 9.92
C VAL A 160 -16.95 10.24 11.30
N GLN A 161 -16.31 9.72 12.34
CA GLN A 161 -16.60 10.09 13.72
C GLN A 161 -16.18 11.54 14.01
N GLU A 162 -16.84 12.18 14.98
CA GLU A 162 -16.63 13.60 15.31
C GLU A 162 -15.19 13.96 15.73
N ASP A 163 -14.45 12.99 16.28
CA ASP A 163 -13.06 13.19 16.75
C ASP A 163 -11.98 13.00 15.66
N VAL A 164 -12.38 12.75 14.42
CA VAL A 164 -11.48 12.44 13.32
C VAL A 164 -11.52 13.55 12.28
N THR A 165 -10.37 14.14 11.96
CA THR A 165 -10.24 15.14 10.91
C THR A 165 -9.58 14.51 9.69
N ILE A 166 -10.23 14.54 8.53
CA ILE A 166 -9.64 14.07 7.26
C ILE A 166 -8.70 15.16 6.73
N ILE A 167 -7.49 14.76 6.34
CA ILE A 167 -6.47 15.66 5.77
C ILE A 167 -6.59 15.75 4.26
N ASN A 168 -7.06 14.68 3.61
CA ASN A 168 -7.26 14.65 2.16
C ASN A 168 -8.19 15.78 1.70
N LEU A 169 -8.06 16.18 0.44
CA LEU A 169 -8.95 17.20 -0.13
C LEU A 169 -10.38 16.66 -0.24
N PRO A 170 -11.40 17.48 0.10
CA PRO A 170 -12.80 17.05 -0.01
C PRO A 170 -13.22 16.65 -1.44
N THR A 171 -12.52 17.19 -2.44
CA THR A 171 -12.73 16.93 -3.87
C THR A 171 -12.05 15.66 -4.36
N ASP A 172 -11.20 15.03 -3.56
CA ASP A 172 -10.53 13.80 -3.96
C ASP A 172 -11.55 12.68 -4.18
N VAL A 173 -11.31 11.90 -5.23
CA VAL A 173 -12.20 10.80 -5.61
C VAL A 173 -11.77 9.53 -4.89
N VAL A 174 -12.69 8.97 -4.11
CA VAL A 174 -12.48 7.71 -3.38
C VAL A 174 -12.79 6.51 -4.26
N LEU A 175 -13.94 6.56 -4.93
CA LEU A 175 -14.47 5.45 -5.71
C LEU A 175 -15.17 5.97 -6.96
N THR A 176 -14.97 5.28 -8.07
CA THR A 176 -15.75 5.48 -9.28
C THR A 176 -16.35 4.16 -9.74
N LEU A 177 -17.57 4.22 -10.22
CA LEU A 177 -18.24 3.08 -10.82
C LEU A 177 -18.57 3.43 -12.27
N HIS A 178 -17.92 2.78 -13.22
CA HIS A 178 -18.12 3.03 -14.64
C HIS A 178 -18.45 1.72 -15.37
N GLU A 179 -19.13 1.85 -16.50
CA GLU A 179 -19.40 0.74 -17.39
C GLU A 179 -18.15 0.44 -18.22
N GLU A 180 -17.67 -0.78 -18.17
CA GLU A 180 -16.59 -1.22 -19.04
C GLU A 180 -17.16 -1.43 -20.46
N LYS A 181 -16.96 -0.48 -21.35
CA LYS A 181 -17.15 -0.72 -22.77
C LYS A 181 -16.04 -1.66 -23.22
N VAL A 182 -16.34 -2.95 -23.29
CA VAL A 182 -15.50 -3.90 -24.02
C VAL A 182 -15.40 -3.36 -25.43
N LYS A 183 -14.25 -2.81 -25.79
CA LYS A 183 -13.92 -2.62 -27.18
C LYS A 183 -13.86 -4.03 -27.78
N GLU A 184 -14.93 -4.42 -28.45
CA GLU A 184 -14.83 -5.51 -29.42
C GLU A 184 -13.78 -5.05 -30.45
N GLU A 185 -12.57 -5.55 -30.32
CA GLU A 185 -11.63 -5.58 -31.42
C GLU A 185 -12.31 -6.47 -32.47
N LYS A 186 -12.90 -5.83 -33.46
CA LYS A 186 -13.27 -6.52 -34.72
C LYS A 186 -11.99 -7.12 -35.26
N PRO A 187 -11.96 -8.45 -35.53
CA PRO A 187 -10.91 -8.97 -36.34
C PRO A 187 -11.01 -8.27 -37.72
N GLU A 188 -9.98 -7.54 -38.11
CA GLU A 188 -9.79 -7.15 -39.50
C GLU A 188 -9.62 -8.42 -40.30
N ASP A 189 -10.69 -8.77 -40.99
CA ASP A 189 -10.68 -9.78 -42.07
C ASP A 189 -9.61 -9.39 -43.09
N GLU A 190 -8.70 -10.31 -43.27
CA GLU A 190 -7.78 -10.36 -44.40
C GLU A 190 -8.59 -10.36 -45.70
N GLU A 191 -8.59 -9.27 -46.41
CA GLU A 191 -8.90 -9.28 -47.85
C GLU A 191 -7.60 -9.35 -48.61
N VAL A 192 -7.32 -10.59 -49.00
CA VAL A 192 -6.33 -10.96 -50.03
C VAL A 192 -6.86 -10.48 -51.37
N ALA A 193 -6.17 -9.55 -51.99
CA ALA A 193 -6.30 -9.33 -53.44
C ALA A 193 -4.94 -9.47 -54.09
N GLU A 194 -4.88 -10.51 -54.86
CA GLU A 194 -3.95 -10.92 -55.88
C GLU A 194 -3.72 -9.79 -56.92
N GLY A 195 -2.51 -9.66 -57.40
CA GLY A 195 -2.25 -8.89 -58.63
C GLY A 195 -0.80 -8.58 -58.89
N GLU A 196 -0.13 -9.52 -59.50
CA GLU A 196 0.78 -9.45 -60.68
C GLU A 196 1.98 -8.49 -60.70
N GLU A 197 3.11 -9.14 -60.69
CA GLU A 197 4.21 -9.17 -61.73
C GLU A 197 4.89 -7.87 -62.18
N ALA A 198 6.16 -8.00 -62.14
CA ALA A 198 7.21 -7.65 -63.11
C ALA A 198 8.30 -6.70 -62.56
N GLU A 199 9.40 -7.25 -62.46
CA GLU A 199 10.64 -7.21 -63.25
C GLU A 199 11.68 -6.19 -62.80
N ALA A 200 12.74 -6.79 -62.45
CA ALA A 200 14.12 -6.64 -62.95
C ALA A 200 15.04 -5.58 -62.34
N ALA A 201 16.09 -6.18 -61.92
CA ALA A 201 17.49 -5.87 -62.21
C ALA A 201 18.28 -4.91 -61.29
N ALA A 202 19.17 -5.59 -60.62
CA ALA A 202 20.62 -5.33 -60.65
C ALA A 202 21.10 -4.00 -60.03
N SER A 203 21.87 -4.02 -58.99
CA SER A 203 23.31 -4.22 -59.00
C SER A 203 23.89 -3.92 -57.62
N GLU A 204 24.56 -4.90 -57.08
CA GLU A 204 25.75 -4.76 -56.23
C GLU A 204 26.89 -4.17 -57.10
N PRO A 205 28.10 -3.84 -56.57
CA PRO A 205 28.65 -4.01 -55.23
C PRO A 205 29.63 -2.92 -54.79
N ALA A 206 30.30 -3.24 -53.68
CA ALA A 206 31.67 -2.86 -53.25
C ALA A 206 31.87 -1.45 -52.68
N ASP A 207 32.67 -1.19 -51.72
CA ASP A 207 33.86 -1.80 -51.11
C ASP A 207 34.43 -0.81 -50.10
N ALA A 208 35.11 -1.35 -49.15
CA ALA A 208 36.35 -0.85 -48.53
C ALA A 208 36.31 0.23 -47.42
N ALA A 209 36.52 -0.23 -46.25
CA ALA A 209 37.80 -0.12 -45.54
C ALA A 209 38.28 1.25 -45.02
N GLY A 210 38.66 1.22 -43.78
CA GLY A 210 39.64 2.16 -43.21
C GLY A 210 39.29 2.68 -41.84
N LYS A 211 39.64 2.05 -40.76
CA LYS A 211 40.92 1.98 -40.07
C LYS A 211 41.35 3.29 -39.37
N LYS A 212 41.65 3.11 -38.09
CA LYS A 212 42.54 3.84 -37.20
C LYS A 212 41.98 5.01 -36.40
N GLU A 213 42.04 4.89 -35.15
CA GLU A 213 43.11 5.08 -34.13
C GLU A 213 43.13 6.50 -33.52
N ASP A 214 43.18 6.44 -32.21
CA ASP A 214 43.94 7.32 -31.30
C ASP A 214 43.29 8.65 -30.81
N LYS A 215 42.90 8.68 -29.58
CA LYS A 215 43.71 9.15 -28.44
C LYS A 215 42.88 9.07 -27.13
#